data_47f2c2a8cddc224ede381d667a8151d2
#
_entry.id   47f2c2a8cddc224ede381d667a8151d2
#
_cell.length_a   1.000
_cell.length_b   1.000
_cell.length_c   1.000
_cell.angle_alpha   90.00
_cell.angle_beta   90.00
_cell.angle_gamma   90.00
#
_symmetry.space_group_name_H-M   'P 1'
#
loop_
_entity.id
_entity.type
_entity.pdbx_description
1 polymer ?
#
loop_
_entity_poly.entity_id
_entity_poly.type
_entity_poly.pdbx_seq_one_letter_code
_entity_poly.pdbx_strand_id
1 'polypeptide(L)'
;MVTHVQRYHNINIKPNTTKKERKRLKELRAQDDLIKIPADKGTATVFENESNYVMKEQDQINAMDVQRCYKSEKAIIRHVRTRLIEAFKEMGLLEKEYSRYLVTAAVIAKFSLPIKTHKPDDNYPGGPVVNQIDDPTYKICKELQKIIHPLATKAKSFIKDSFHFKEMLKEIKIEDNYIQLSFDVRSLFPSVPIRQTLSLIQNKLQNDKSLKDRTKWKPKQITNLLEICTEETHFMDYQGNIWTQTDGTAIGKSIFGDITGIYMEFYENEYILNPQKNAFIPAFWVRQVDDVYCLWQYGHETIPIFLAYLNSIESRIQWTMEIEQEGHLPFVDLNLCRQAYRITVESTEKNPIH
;
A
#
# COMPACT_ATOMS: atom_id res chain seq x y z
N MET A 1 -12.40 39.76 -9.92
CA MET A 1 -12.54 38.40 -9.33
C MET A 1 -12.20 38.44 -7.83
N VAL A 2 -12.91 39.27 -7.04
CA VAL A 2 -12.64 39.51 -5.60
C VAL A 2 -13.95 39.60 -4.78
N THR A 3 -15.06 39.03 -5.25
CA THR A 3 -16.37 39.20 -4.59
C THR A 3 -16.92 37.95 -3.92
N HIS A 4 -16.16 36.82 -3.86
CA HIS A 4 -16.66 35.58 -3.23
C HIS A 4 -16.10 35.25 -1.84
N VAL A 5 -15.09 35.97 -1.34
CA VAL A 5 -14.48 35.70 -0.03
C VAL A 5 -15.16 36.40 1.14
N GLN A 6 -15.96 37.42 0.91
CA GLN A 6 -16.61 38.21 2.00
C GLN A 6 -17.92 37.65 2.54
N ARG A 7 -18.50 36.58 1.96
CA ARG A 7 -19.79 36.02 2.44
C ARG A 7 -19.70 35.00 3.58
N TYR A 8 -18.51 34.56 3.97
CA TYR A 8 -18.36 33.55 5.02
C TYR A 8 -18.03 34.08 6.41
N HIS A 9 -17.92 35.40 6.60
CA HIS A 9 -17.53 35.98 7.89
C HIS A 9 -18.67 36.14 8.93
N ASN A 10 -19.93 35.81 8.61
CA ASN A 10 -21.05 35.99 9.51
C ASN A 10 -21.88 34.72 9.80
N ILE A 11 -21.33 33.53 9.54
CA ILE A 11 -21.94 32.30 10.05
C ILE A 11 -21.43 32.13 11.47
N ASN A 12 -22.31 32.36 12.45
CA ASN A 12 -22.06 32.10 13.86
C ASN A 12 -22.05 30.58 14.06
N ILE A 13 -20.98 29.91 13.63
CA ILE A 13 -20.80 28.47 13.77
C ILE A 13 -20.60 28.23 15.28
N LYS A 14 -21.62 27.67 15.92
CA LYS A 14 -21.46 27.22 17.29
C LYS A 14 -20.30 26.25 17.35
N PRO A 15 -19.32 26.44 18.23
CA PRO A 15 -18.23 25.51 18.38
C PRO A 15 -18.78 24.12 18.66
N ASN A 16 -18.28 23.11 17.93
CA ASN A 16 -18.63 21.69 18.13
C ASN A 16 -18.05 21.09 19.41
N THR A 17 -17.35 21.91 20.23
CA THR A 17 -16.74 21.53 21.51
C THR A 17 -17.17 22.46 22.63
N THR A 18 -17.37 21.93 23.83
CA THR A 18 -17.69 22.67 25.04
C THR A 18 -16.47 23.45 25.55
N LYS A 19 -16.70 24.42 26.44
CA LYS A 19 -15.62 25.16 27.12
C LYS A 19 -14.69 24.21 27.91
N LYS A 20 -15.27 23.16 28.55
CA LYS A 20 -14.51 22.15 29.32
C LYS A 20 -13.60 21.32 28.42
N GLU A 21 -14.10 20.85 27.29
CA GLU A 21 -13.33 20.09 26.32
C GLU A 21 -12.19 20.93 25.74
N ARG A 22 -12.43 22.17 25.36
CA ARG A 22 -11.38 23.08 24.88
C ARG A 22 -10.30 23.34 25.92
N LYS A 23 -10.69 23.50 27.22
CA LYS A 23 -9.73 23.62 28.30
C LYS A 23 -8.89 22.36 28.42
N ARG A 24 -9.50 21.17 28.39
CA ARG A 24 -8.79 19.89 28.46
C ARG A 24 -7.85 19.66 27.29
N LEU A 25 -8.29 19.98 26.06
CA LEU A 25 -7.43 19.92 24.87
C LEU A 25 -6.23 20.87 24.98
N LYS A 26 -6.41 22.04 25.58
CA LYS A 26 -5.31 22.98 25.84
C LYS A 26 -4.33 22.41 26.86
N GLU A 27 -4.80 21.79 27.92
CA GLU A 27 -3.98 21.11 28.93
C GLU A 27 -3.18 19.96 28.31
N LEU A 28 -3.82 19.08 27.52
CA LEU A 28 -3.14 18.00 26.81
C LEU A 28 -2.08 18.51 25.82
N ARG A 29 -2.35 19.64 25.15
CA ARG A 29 -1.41 20.25 24.22
C ARG A 29 -0.20 20.91 24.90
N ALA A 30 -0.31 21.22 26.17
CA ALA A 30 0.74 21.84 26.97
C ALA A 30 1.64 20.81 27.68
N GLN A 31 1.34 19.52 27.58
CA GLN A 31 2.20 18.46 28.10
C GLN A 31 3.33 18.20 27.10
N ASP A 32 4.56 18.40 27.51
CA ASP A 32 5.75 18.30 26.65
C ASP A 32 6.13 16.85 26.34
N ASP A 33 5.65 15.90 27.14
CA ASP A 33 5.88 14.46 26.98
C ASP A 33 4.85 13.76 26.07
N LEU A 34 3.85 14.53 25.56
CA LEU A 34 2.82 14.02 24.66
C LEU A 34 3.00 14.52 23.22
N ILE A 35 3.05 13.61 22.32
CA ILE A 35 3.01 13.89 20.87
C ILE A 35 1.60 13.70 20.31
N LYS A 36 1.31 14.40 19.22
CA LYS A 36 0.04 14.33 18.50
C LYS A 36 0.22 13.54 17.22
N ILE A 37 -0.53 12.48 17.09
CA ILE A 37 -0.44 11.57 15.96
C ILE A 37 -1.85 11.40 15.35
N PRO A 38 -1.99 11.32 14.02
CA PRO A 38 -3.25 10.93 13.42
C PRO A 38 -3.56 9.47 13.76
N ALA A 39 -4.85 9.16 13.92
CA ALA A 39 -5.28 7.76 13.89
C ALA A 39 -5.10 7.17 12.49
N ASP A 40 -4.84 5.86 12.41
CA ASP A 40 -4.69 5.12 11.14
C ASP A 40 -5.98 5.16 10.31
N LYS A 41 -7.13 5.10 10.97
CA LYS A 41 -8.45 5.22 10.32
C LYS A 41 -9.28 6.34 10.94
N GLY A 42 -10.07 7.01 10.08
CA GLY A 42 -10.91 8.13 10.50
C GLY A 42 -10.16 9.45 10.66
N THR A 43 -10.75 10.40 11.40
CA THR A 43 -10.23 11.77 11.60
C THR A 43 -9.76 12.04 13.02
N ALA A 44 -9.63 10.99 13.83
CA ALA A 44 -9.25 11.14 15.24
C ALA A 44 -7.77 11.53 15.38
N THR A 45 -7.49 12.31 16.43
CA THR A 45 -6.13 12.63 16.88
C THR A 45 -5.82 11.84 18.13
N VAL A 46 -4.70 11.13 18.13
CA VAL A 46 -4.19 10.38 19.27
C VAL A 46 -3.14 11.22 19.97
N PHE A 47 -3.20 11.26 21.31
CA PHE A 47 -2.13 11.77 22.16
C PHE A 47 -1.39 10.56 22.73
N GLU A 48 -0.14 10.39 22.36
CA GLU A 48 0.71 9.26 22.77
C GLU A 48 1.91 9.80 23.53
N ASN A 49 2.41 9.04 24.47
CA ASN A 49 3.64 9.36 25.16
C ASN A 49 4.81 9.29 24.18
N GLU A 50 5.68 10.30 24.15
CA GLU A 50 6.80 10.37 23.19
C GLU A 50 7.68 9.11 23.28
N SER A 51 8.00 8.67 24.50
CA SER A 51 8.83 7.47 24.73
C SER A 51 8.17 6.20 24.17
N ASN A 52 6.86 6.04 24.35
CA ASN A 52 6.10 4.92 23.79
C ASN A 52 6.06 4.95 22.26
N TYR A 53 5.88 6.14 21.70
CA TYR A 53 5.88 6.31 20.26
C TYR A 53 7.23 5.93 19.65
N VAL A 54 8.32 6.45 20.21
CA VAL A 54 9.69 6.15 19.76
C VAL A 54 9.97 4.65 19.86
N MET A 55 9.54 4.00 20.94
CA MET A 55 9.68 2.54 21.10
C MET A 55 8.91 1.78 20.01
N LYS A 56 7.63 2.10 19.80
CA LYS A 56 6.80 1.50 18.75
C LYS A 56 7.38 1.74 17.35
N GLU A 57 7.90 2.95 17.10
CA GLU A 57 8.55 3.30 15.83
C GLU A 57 9.80 2.47 15.60
N GLN A 58 10.66 2.34 16.61
CA GLN A 58 11.89 1.56 16.52
C GLN A 58 11.59 0.06 16.31
N ASP A 59 10.57 -0.49 16.95
CA ASP A 59 10.14 -1.86 16.73
C ASP A 59 9.70 -2.10 15.29
N GLN A 60 8.97 -1.15 14.68
CA GLN A 60 8.60 -1.23 13.27
C GLN A 60 9.80 -1.12 12.34
N ILE A 61 10.74 -0.20 12.62
CA ILE A 61 11.98 -0.05 11.84
C ILE A 61 12.84 -1.30 11.92
N ASN A 62 12.97 -1.91 13.10
CA ASN A 62 13.73 -3.15 13.31
C ASN A 62 13.12 -4.37 12.59
N ALA A 63 11.82 -4.33 12.32
CA ALA A 63 11.12 -5.38 11.57
C ALA A 63 11.21 -5.20 10.04
N MET A 64 11.81 -4.09 9.57
CA MET A 64 11.99 -3.79 8.15
C MET A 64 13.41 -4.12 7.69
N ASP A 65 13.57 -4.43 6.39
CA ASP A 65 14.88 -4.58 5.74
C ASP A 65 15.50 -3.19 5.47
N VAL A 66 16.03 -2.58 6.51
CA VAL A 66 16.63 -1.24 6.46
C VAL A 66 18.00 -1.20 7.11
N GLN A 67 18.82 -0.26 6.68
CA GLN A 67 20.10 0.04 7.30
C GLN A 67 20.24 1.52 7.64
N ARG A 68 20.99 1.82 8.70
CA ARG A 68 21.29 3.19 9.11
C ARG A 68 22.11 3.90 8.05
N CYS A 69 21.68 5.09 7.63
CA CYS A 69 22.42 5.95 6.71
C CYS A 69 23.08 7.10 7.48
N TYR A 70 24.41 7.20 7.38
CA TYR A 70 25.18 8.24 8.06
C TYR A 70 25.50 9.43 7.16
N LYS A 71 25.00 9.45 5.92
CA LYS A 71 25.13 10.61 5.02
C LYS A 71 24.17 11.71 5.46
N SER A 72 24.58 12.97 5.26
CA SER A 72 23.67 14.10 5.50
C SER A 72 22.53 14.11 4.48
N GLU A 73 21.38 14.66 4.88
CA GLU A 73 20.21 14.84 4.01
C GLU A 73 20.59 15.52 2.68
N LYS A 74 21.37 16.60 2.74
CA LYS A 74 21.84 17.33 1.53
C LYS A 74 22.69 16.45 0.61
N ALA A 75 23.52 15.57 1.17
CA ALA A 75 24.35 14.67 0.37
C ALA A 75 23.51 13.60 -0.34
N ILE A 76 22.51 13.04 0.34
CA ILE A 76 21.58 12.07 -0.22
C ILE A 76 20.77 12.72 -1.36
N ILE A 77 20.14 13.86 -1.11
CA ILE A 77 19.34 14.58 -2.11
C ILE A 77 20.18 14.90 -3.35
N ARG A 78 21.42 15.37 -3.15
CA ARG A 78 22.33 15.64 -4.28
C ARG A 78 22.65 14.36 -5.06
N HIS A 79 22.95 13.28 -4.37
CA HIS A 79 23.27 12.00 -5.00
C HIS A 79 22.12 11.49 -5.86
N VAL A 80 20.92 11.40 -5.30
CA VAL A 80 19.71 10.97 -6.03
C VAL A 80 19.44 11.86 -7.24
N ARG A 81 19.52 13.17 -7.06
CA ARG A 81 19.33 14.14 -8.16
C ARG A 81 20.35 13.91 -9.28
N THR A 82 21.63 13.68 -8.93
CA THR A 82 22.68 13.42 -9.92
C THR A 82 22.39 12.15 -10.71
N ARG A 83 22.05 11.03 -10.05
CA ARG A 83 21.66 9.78 -10.71
C ARG A 83 20.50 9.96 -11.70
N LEU A 84 19.46 10.69 -11.29
CA LEU A 84 18.31 10.97 -12.16
C LEU A 84 18.71 11.82 -13.38
N ILE A 85 19.54 12.85 -13.20
CA ILE A 85 20.01 13.71 -14.29
C ILE A 85 20.87 12.91 -15.28
N GLU A 86 21.75 12.04 -14.80
CA GLU A 86 22.58 11.15 -15.62
C GLU A 86 21.69 10.21 -16.45
N ALA A 87 20.72 9.54 -15.81
CA ALA A 87 19.78 8.67 -16.50
C ALA A 87 18.98 9.44 -17.59
N PHE A 88 18.51 10.63 -17.30
CA PHE A 88 17.80 11.45 -18.31
C PHE A 88 18.71 11.89 -19.48
N LYS A 89 19.97 12.23 -19.21
CA LYS A 89 20.96 12.54 -20.28
C LYS A 89 21.27 11.33 -21.14
N GLU A 90 21.41 10.15 -20.57
CA GLU A 90 21.57 8.88 -21.30
C GLU A 90 20.33 8.56 -22.18
N MET A 91 19.16 8.99 -21.75
CA MET A 91 17.94 8.89 -22.56
C MET A 91 17.89 9.93 -23.70
N GLY A 92 18.85 10.86 -23.76
CA GLY A 92 18.91 11.95 -24.73
C GLY A 92 17.98 13.13 -24.43
N LEU A 93 17.47 13.25 -23.20
CA LEU A 93 16.61 14.35 -22.82
C LEU A 93 17.42 15.63 -22.52
N LEU A 94 16.91 16.76 -23.00
CA LEU A 94 17.45 18.09 -22.69
C LEU A 94 17.00 18.54 -21.30
N GLU A 95 17.74 19.46 -20.67
CA GLU A 95 17.42 19.97 -19.33
C GLU A 95 16.00 20.52 -19.22
N LYS A 96 15.53 21.28 -20.23
CA LYS A 96 14.16 21.78 -20.28
C LYS A 96 13.08 20.67 -20.27
N GLU A 97 13.44 19.45 -20.68
CA GLU A 97 12.53 18.32 -20.77
C GLU A 97 12.51 17.52 -19.47
N TYR A 98 13.66 17.30 -18.82
CA TYR A 98 13.73 16.51 -17.61
C TYR A 98 13.55 17.32 -16.31
N SER A 99 13.74 18.64 -16.33
CA SER A 99 13.61 19.49 -15.12
C SER A 99 12.22 19.36 -14.45
N ARG A 100 11.18 19.09 -15.22
CA ARG A 100 9.81 18.86 -14.70
C ARG A 100 9.69 17.60 -13.81
N TYR A 101 10.58 16.63 -13.98
CA TYR A 101 10.61 15.40 -13.20
C TYR A 101 11.45 15.50 -11.93
N LEU A 102 12.20 16.58 -11.76
CA LEU A 102 13.02 16.84 -10.59
C LEU A 102 12.25 17.69 -9.56
N VAL A 103 12.41 17.35 -8.29
CA VAL A 103 11.88 18.15 -7.18
C VAL A 103 12.85 19.29 -6.88
N THR A 104 12.36 20.53 -6.84
CA THR A 104 13.21 21.73 -6.66
C THR A 104 13.68 21.89 -5.22
N ALA A 105 12.76 21.77 -4.26
CA ALA A 105 13.03 21.85 -2.83
C ALA A 105 12.82 20.45 -2.19
N ALA A 106 13.68 19.51 -2.60
CA ALA A 106 13.56 18.14 -2.14
C ALA A 106 13.91 17.99 -0.66
N VAL A 107 13.22 17.09 0.02
CA VAL A 107 13.44 16.70 1.42
C VAL A 107 13.52 15.19 1.52
N ILE A 108 14.12 14.66 2.59
CA ILE A 108 14.04 13.23 2.89
C ILE A 108 12.63 12.92 3.42
N ALA A 109 12.06 11.83 2.94
CA ALA A 109 10.76 11.34 3.37
C ALA A 109 10.73 11.14 4.89
N LYS A 110 9.61 11.46 5.53
CA LYS A 110 9.44 11.23 6.97
C LYS A 110 8.69 9.93 7.21
N PHE A 111 9.24 9.13 8.11
CA PHE A 111 8.53 7.99 8.68
C PHE A 111 7.50 8.51 9.68
N SER A 112 6.34 7.94 9.70
CA SER A 112 5.31 8.20 10.69
C SER A 112 4.56 6.93 11.02
N LEU A 113 4.02 6.86 12.22
CA LEU A 113 3.33 5.68 12.74
C LEU A 113 1.92 6.07 13.22
N PRO A 114 0.95 6.26 12.29
CA PRO A 114 -0.45 6.43 12.66
C PRO A 114 -0.93 5.28 13.54
N ILE A 115 -1.63 5.60 14.63
CA ILE A 115 -2.03 4.62 15.64
C ILE A 115 -3.35 3.94 15.25
N LYS A 116 -3.38 2.61 15.29
CA LYS A 116 -4.56 1.79 15.00
C LYS A 116 -5.48 1.74 16.21
N THR A 117 -6.27 2.79 16.41
CA THR A 117 -7.21 2.94 17.55
C THR A 117 -8.29 1.86 17.60
N HIS A 118 -8.53 1.16 16.50
CA HIS A 118 -9.47 0.05 16.40
C HIS A 118 -8.89 -1.30 16.84
N LYS A 119 -7.62 -1.35 17.30
CA LYS A 119 -6.94 -2.55 17.82
C LYS A 119 -6.43 -2.34 19.26
N PRO A 120 -7.34 -2.18 20.26
CA PRO A 120 -6.95 -1.91 21.65
C PRO A 120 -6.21 -3.11 22.29
N ASP A 121 -6.60 -4.33 21.97
CA ASP A 121 -6.04 -5.57 22.55
C ASP A 121 -4.56 -5.78 22.18
N ASP A 122 -4.11 -5.19 21.07
CA ASP A 122 -2.72 -5.20 20.61
C ASP A 122 -1.93 -3.96 21.11
N ASN A 123 -2.35 -3.32 22.20
CA ASN A 123 -1.76 -2.08 22.72
C ASN A 123 -1.67 -0.96 21.67
N TYR A 124 -2.72 -0.82 20.87
CA TYR A 124 -2.81 0.22 19.82
C TYR A 124 -1.56 0.26 18.92
N PRO A 125 -1.31 -0.75 18.10
CA PRO A 125 -0.13 -0.79 17.25
C PRO A 125 -0.17 0.35 16.22
N GLY A 126 0.98 0.72 15.69
CA GLY A 126 1.09 1.69 14.61
C GLY A 126 1.01 1.05 13.23
N GLY A 127 0.55 1.82 12.25
CA GLY A 127 0.66 1.49 10.82
C GLY A 127 1.80 2.28 10.19
N PRO A 128 2.93 1.69 9.79
CA PRO A 128 4.07 2.44 9.28
C PRO A 128 3.74 3.12 7.93
N VAL A 129 3.98 4.42 7.85
CA VAL A 129 3.81 5.23 6.63
C VAL A 129 5.06 6.07 6.40
N VAL A 130 5.62 6.00 5.19
CA VAL A 130 6.72 6.84 4.75
C VAL A 130 6.16 7.92 3.81
N ASN A 131 6.06 9.15 4.29
CA ASN A 131 5.55 10.25 3.47
C ASN A 131 6.59 10.69 2.44
N GLN A 132 6.37 10.31 1.19
CA GLN A 132 7.26 10.59 0.06
C GLN A 132 6.97 11.91 -0.67
N ILE A 133 6.07 12.74 -0.17
CA ILE A 133 5.81 14.05 -0.79
C ILE A 133 7.10 14.88 -0.71
N ASP A 134 7.49 15.46 -1.87
CA ASP A 134 8.73 16.22 -2.06
C ASP A 134 10.04 15.42 -1.85
N ASP A 135 10.00 14.10 -1.73
CA ASP A 135 11.18 13.24 -1.90
C ASP A 135 11.84 13.50 -3.27
N PRO A 136 13.18 13.39 -3.39
CA PRO A 136 13.87 13.63 -4.67
C PRO A 136 13.31 12.85 -5.86
N THR A 137 12.73 11.67 -5.62
CA THR A 137 12.13 10.80 -6.65
C THR A 137 10.63 11.01 -6.85
N TYR A 138 9.97 11.87 -6.05
CA TYR A 138 8.51 12.00 -6.02
C TYR A 138 7.88 12.24 -7.40
N LYS A 139 8.39 13.25 -8.14
CA LYS A 139 7.81 13.62 -9.44
C LYS A 139 8.03 12.54 -10.50
N ILE A 140 9.21 11.93 -10.53
CA ILE A 140 9.49 10.84 -11.48
C ILE A 140 8.69 9.59 -11.13
N CYS A 141 8.50 9.26 -9.84
CA CYS A 141 7.62 8.18 -9.42
C CYS A 141 6.18 8.37 -9.91
N LYS A 142 5.64 9.60 -9.84
CA LYS A 142 4.31 9.93 -10.37
C LYS A 142 4.20 9.71 -11.89
N GLU A 143 5.25 10.01 -12.63
CA GLU A 143 5.26 9.75 -14.07
C GLU A 143 5.40 8.27 -14.40
N LEU A 144 6.31 7.57 -13.72
CA LEU A 144 6.50 6.13 -13.87
C LEU A 144 5.22 5.36 -13.50
N GLN A 145 4.51 5.81 -12.46
CA GLN A 145 3.22 5.23 -12.07
C GLN A 145 2.22 5.23 -13.23
N LYS A 146 2.06 6.35 -13.96
CA LYS A 146 1.15 6.42 -15.11
C LYS A 146 1.53 5.41 -16.20
N ILE A 147 2.82 5.14 -16.35
CA ILE A 147 3.33 4.23 -17.37
C ILE A 147 3.08 2.76 -16.97
N ILE A 148 3.33 2.39 -15.70
CA ILE A 148 3.26 0.98 -15.26
C ILE A 148 1.87 0.57 -14.73
N HIS A 149 1.06 1.49 -14.24
CA HIS A 149 -0.27 1.24 -13.68
C HIS A 149 -1.15 0.34 -14.56
N PRO A 150 -1.24 0.54 -15.90
CA PRO A 150 -2.01 -0.36 -16.76
C PRO A 150 -1.48 -1.79 -16.82
N LEU A 151 -0.24 -2.06 -16.39
CA LEU A 151 0.28 -3.41 -16.29
C LEU A 151 -0.18 -4.12 -15.01
N ALA A 152 -0.33 -3.36 -13.91
CA ALA A 152 -0.76 -3.89 -12.61
C ALA A 152 -2.26 -4.17 -12.55
N THR A 153 -3.08 -3.46 -13.33
CA THR A 153 -4.55 -3.51 -13.26
C THR A 153 -5.20 -4.41 -14.31
N LYS A 154 -4.42 -5.09 -15.15
CA LYS A 154 -4.93 -6.02 -16.17
C LYS A 154 -5.06 -7.46 -15.69
N ALA A 155 -4.60 -7.79 -14.49
CA ALA A 155 -4.72 -9.13 -13.92
C ALA A 155 -6.20 -9.53 -13.79
N LYS A 156 -6.52 -10.79 -14.11
CA LYS A 156 -7.88 -11.32 -13.93
C LYS A 156 -8.30 -11.37 -12.47
N SER A 157 -7.32 -11.50 -11.58
CA SER A 157 -7.50 -11.49 -10.12
C SER A 157 -7.65 -10.09 -9.53
N PHE A 158 -7.42 -9.02 -10.29
CA PHE A 158 -7.40 -7.65 -9.77
C PHE A 158 -8.80 -7.14 -9.41
N ILE A 159 -8.98 -6.71 -8.15
CA ILE A 159 -10.12 -5.95 -7.68
C ILE A 159 -9.71 -4.48 -7.55
N LYS A 160 -10.47 -3.58 -8.20
CA LYS A 160 -10.24 -2.15 -8.12
C LYS A 160 -10.73 -1.56 -6.79
N ASP A 161 -11.95 -1.92 -6.42
CA ASP A 161 -12.67 -1.46 -5.23
C ASP A 161 -13.82 -2.40 -4.92
N SER A 162 -14.49 -2.20 -3.79
CA SER A 162 -15.63 -3.01 -3.35
C SER A 162 -16.82 -3.00 -4.33
N PHE A 163 -17.01 -1.94 -5.11
CA PHE A 163 -18.05 -1.91 -6.16
C PHE A 163 -17.68 -2.82 -7.32
N HIS A 164 -16.45 -2.78 -7.79
CA HIS A 164 -15.97 -3.69 -8.83
C HIS A 164 -16.09 -5.15 -8.38
N PHE A 165 -15.69 -5.46 -7.15
CA PHE A 165 -15.84 -6.80 -6.59
C PHE A 165 -17.31 -7.26 -6.54
N LYS A 166 -18.22 -6.38 -6.11
CA LYS A 166 -19.67 -6.68 -6.09
C LYS A 166 -20.20 -7.00 -7.48
N GLU A 167 -19.75 -6.31 -8.53
CA GLU A 167 -20.15 -6.64 -9.91
C GLU A 167 -19.59 -8.01 -10.33
N MET A 168 -18.34 -8.33 -10.01
CA MET A 168 -17.75 -9.64 -10.28
C MET A 168 -18.54 -10.77 -9.62
N LEU A 169 -19.00 -10.60 -8.38
CA LEU A 169 -19.77 -11.61 -7.65
C LEU A 169 -21.12 -11.94 -8.33
N LYS A 170 -21.72 -11.02 -9.07
CA LYS A 170 -23.00 -11.27 -9.77
C LYS A 170 -22.87 -12.29 -10.90
N GLU A 171 -21.68 -12.40 -11.49
CA GLU A 171 -21.41 -13.28 -12.64
C GLU A 171 -20.98 -14.68 -12.22
N ILE A 172 -20.70 -14.89 -10.92
CA ILE A 172 -20.19 -16.16 -10.42
C ILE A 172 -21.33 -17.11 -10.09
N LYS A 173 -21.28 -18.32 -10.65
CA LYS A 173 -22.11 -19.42 -10.22
C LYS A 173 -21.44 -20.14 -9.06
N ILE A 174 -22.17 -20.29 -7.97
CA ILE A 174 -21.69 -20.94 -6.75
C ILE A 174 -22.40 -22.29 -6.63
N GLU A 175 -21.65 -23.31 -6.29
CA GLU A 175 -22.17 -24.62 -5.96
C GLU A 175 -22.32 -24.75 -4.43
N ASP A 176 -23.20 -25.63 -3.97
CA ASP A 176 -23.53 -25.79 -2.55
C ASP A 176 -22.33 -26.20 -1.68
N ASN A 177 -21.36 -26.88 -2.29
CA ASN A 177 -20.14 -27.34 -1.62
C ASN A 177 -19.02 -26.29 -1.57
N TYR A 178 -19.20 -25.10 -2.18
CA TYR A 178 -18.17 -24.07 -2.16
C TYR A 178 -18.12 -23.39 -0.79
N ILE A 179 -16.91 -23.12 -0.34
CA ILE A 179 -16.61 -22.46 0.93
C ILE A 179 -15.99 -21.11 0.60
N GLN A 180 -16.46 -20.04 1.25
CA GLN A 180 -15.82 -18.72 1.15
C GLN A 180 -14.60 -18.65 2.05
N LEU A 181 -13.48 -18.19 1.51
CA LEU A 181 -12.24 -17.94 2.22
C LEU A 181 -11.75 -16.52 1.93
N SER A 182 -11.17 -15.88 2.92
CA SER A 182 -10.31 -14.74 2.70
C SER A 182 -8.88 -15.08 3.13
N PHE A 183 -7.92 -14.52 2.40
CA PHE A 183 -6.51 -14.59 2.75
C PHE A 183 -5.95 -13.18 2.85
N ASP A 184 -4.99 -13.00 3.75
CA ASP A 184 -4.23 -11.77 3.92
C ASP A 184 -2.74 -12.08 3.87
N VAL A 185 -1.98 -11.24 3.16
CA VAL A 185 -0.51 -11.36 3.08
C VAL A 185 0.13 -10.49 4.15
N ARG A 186 0.77 -11.12 5.12
CA ARG A 186 1.48 -10.40 6.18
C ARG A 186 2.63 -9.58 5.59
N SER A 187 2.63 -8.28 5.90
CA SER A 187 3.71 -7.37 5.50
C SER A 187 4.06 -7.47 4.01
N LEU A 188 3.06 -7.49 3.12
CA LEU A 188 3.23 -7.69 1.68
C LEU A 188 4.30 -6.76 1.08
N PHE A 189 4.18 -5.46 1.31
CA PHE A 189 5.07 -4.47 0.69
C PHE A 189 6.56 -4.72 0.97
N PRO A 190 7.02 -4.90 2.22
CA PRO A 190 8.42 -5.23 2.49
C PRO A 190 8.87 -6.56 1.90
N SER A 191 7.94 -7.46 1.62
CA SER A 191 8.25 -8.84 1.18
C SER A 191 8.47 -8.98 -0.33
N VAL A 192 8.16 -7.95 -1.13
CA VAL A 192 8.28 -8.00 -2.60
C VAL A 192 9.75 -8.00 -3.04
N PRO A 193 10.23 -9.01 -3.79
CA PRO A 193 11.59 -9.06 -4.30
C PRO A 193 11.77 -8.08 -5.47
N ILE A 194 12.36 -6.91 -5.20
CA ILE A 194 12.43 -5.80 -6.16
C ILE A 194 13.14 -6.16 -7.45
N ARG A 195 14.30 -6.81 -7.39
CA ARG A 195 15.09 -7.14 -8.59
C ARG A 195 14.32 -8.06 -9.55
N GLN A 196 13.67 -9.09 -9.01
CA GLN A 196 12.84 -10.00 -9.80
C GLN A 196 11.67 -9.23 -10.43
N THR A 197 11.01 -8.38 -9.62
CA THR A 197 9.85 -7.61 -10.08
C THR A 197 10.19 -6.62 -11.18
N LEU A 198 11.35 -5.94 -11.10
CA LEU A 198 11.81 -5.05 -12.18
C LEU A 198 12.06 -5.81 -13.48
N SER A 199 12.58 -7.05 -13.41
CA SER A 199 12.72 -7.92 -14.59
C SER A 199 11.37 -8.30 -15.19
N LEU A 200 10.37 -8.62 -14.36
CA LEU A 200 8.99 -8.88 -14.78
C LEU A 200 8.38 -7.65 -15.46
N ILE A 201 8.55 -6.46 -14.87
CA ILE A 201 8.07 -5.20 -15.44
C ILE A 201 8.71 -4.94 -16.80
N GLN A 202 10.03 -5.14 -16.92
CA GLN A 202 10.73 -4.97 -18.21
C GLN A 202 10.15 -5.88 -19.29
N ASN A 203 9.94 -7.16 -18.98
CA ASN A 203 9.35 -8.12 -19.91
C ASN A 203 7.90 -7.73 -20.29
N LYS A 204 7.08 -7.32 -19.34
CA LYS A 204 5.72 -6.84 -19.61
C LYS A 204 5.74 -5.60 -20.51
N LEU A 205 6.61 -4.62 -20.24
CA LEU A 205 6.75 -3.41 -21.06
C LEU A 205 7.20 -3.69 -22.49
N GLN A 206 8.10 -4.68 -22.69
CA GLN A 206 8.57 -5.10 -24.03
C GLN A 206 7.44 -5.68 -24.88
N ASN A 207 6.49 -6.36 -24.24
CA ASN A 207 5.35 -7.00 -24.89
C ASN A 207 4.08 -6.10 -24.94
N ASP A 208 4.12 -4.92 -24.31
CA ASP A 208 2.97 -4.03 -24.25
C ASP A 208 2.87 -3.14 -25.50
N LYS A 209 1.98 -3.54 -26.42
CA LYS A 209 1.72 -2.79 -27.67
C LYS A 209 1.19 -1.36 -27.42
N SER A 210 0.55 -1.13 -26.27
CA SER A 210 0.00 0.18 -25.89
C SER A 210 1.02 1.12 -25.21
N LEU A 211 2.25 0.68 -24.98
CA LEU A 211 3.26 1.48 -24.27
C LEU A 211 3.54 2.80 -24.99
N LYS A 212 3.60 2.78 -26.34
CA LYS A 212 3.83 3.97 -27.18
C LYS A 212 2.75 5.05 -27.04
N ASP A 213 1.55 4.69 -26.59
CA ASP A 213 0.44 5.62 -26.39
C ASP A 213 0.60 6.41 -25.08
N ARG A 214 1.42 5.92 -24.14
CA ARG A 214 1.67 6.51 -22.82
C ARG A 214 3.01 7.23 -22.72
N THR A 215 4.02 6.75 -23.45
CA THR A 215 5.35 7.34 -23.36
C THR A 215 6.20 7.06 -24.61
N LYS A 216 7.20 7.93 -24.83
CA LYS A 216 8.25 7.71 -25.84
C LYS A 216 9.46 6.94 -25.27
N TRP A 217 9.48 6.68 -23.97
CA TRP A 217 10.59 6.00 -23.31
C TRP A 217 10.58 4.49 -23.65
N LYS A 218 11.78 3.95 -23.83
CA LYS A 218 11.96 2.52 -24.08
C LYS A 218 11.82 1.70 -22.79
N PRO A 219 11.41 0.42 -22.84
CA PRO A 219 11.28 -0.44 -21.66
C PRO A 219 12.50 -0.39 -20.74
N LYS A 220 13.72 -0.51 -21.27
CA LYS A 220 14.96 -0.45 -20.49
C LYS A 220 15.17 0.89 -19.78
N GLN A 221 14.81 2.00 -20.42
CA GLN A 221 14.91 3.34 -19.82
C GLN A 221 13.94 3.49 -18.65
N ILE A 222 12.71 2.99 -18.81
CA ILE A 222 11.70 2.99 -17.74
C ILE A 222 12.18 2.14 -16.57
N THR A 223 12.69 0.93 -16.83
CA THR A 223 13.20 0.02 -15.80
C THR A 223 14.39 0.61 -15.06
N ASN A 224 15.33 1.27 -15.74
CA ASN A 224 16.44 1.97 -15.09
C ASN A 224 15.97 3.09 -14.16
N LEU A 225 14.98 3.89 -14.57
CA LEU A 225 14.40 4.91 -13.69
C LEU A 225 13.65 4.30 -12.50
N LEU A 226 12.94 3.18 -12.69
CA LEU A 226 12.32 2.43 -11.59
C LEU A 226 13.36 1.90 -10.61
N GLU A 227 14.48 1.37 -11.12
CA GLU A 227 15.60 0.89 -10.29
C GLU A 227 16.16 2.02 -9.42
N ILE A 228 16.45 3.21 -9.99
CA ILE A 228 16.85 4.38 -9.21
C ILE A 228 15.81 4.71 -8.14
N CYS A 229 14.53 4.72 -8.49
CA CYS A 229 13.46 5.05 -7.54
C CYS A 229 13.30 4.02 -6.42
N THR A 230 13.59 2.75 -6.66
CA THR A 230 13.49 1.68 -5.66
C THR A 230 14.73 1.60 -4.77
N GLU A 231 15.92 1.79 -5.32
CA GLU A 231 17.17 1.80 -4.56
C GLU A 231 17.33 3.04 -3.68
N GLU A 232 16.90 4.20 -4.16
CA GLU A 232 17.00 5.48 -3.45
C GLU A 232 15.76 5.70 -2.56
N THR A 233 15.48 4.74 -1.68
CA THR A 233 14.40 4.84 -0.70
C THR A 233 14.98 5.15 0.67
N HIS A 234 15.04 6.44 0.98
CA HIS A 234 15.52 6.94 2.26
C HIS A 234 14.37 7.55 3.06
N PHE A 235 14.39 7.38 4.37
CA PHE A 235 13.45 8.05 5.26
C PHE A 235 14.11 8.46 6.58
N MET A 236 13.51 9.43 7.24
CA MET A 236 13.94 9.97 8.52
C MET A 236 12.92 9.56 9.58
N ASP A 237 13.40 8.97 10.69
CA ASP A 237 12.58 8.65 11.84
C ASP A 237 12.27 9.91 12.68
N TYR A 238 11.47 9.73 13.73
CA TYR A 238 11.07 10.82 14.63
C TYR A 238 12.28 11.51 15.30
N GLN A 239 13.33 10.75 15.60
CA GLN A 239 14.55 11.26 16.21
C GLN A 239 15.51 11.95 15.22
N GLY A 240 15.18 11.98 13.92
CA GLY A 240 16.01 12.58 12.88
C GLY A 240 17.10 11.67 12.34
N ASN A 241 17.05 10.37 12.62
CA ASN A 241 17.96 9.40 12.05
C ASN A 241 17.52 9.02 10.65
N ILE A 242 18.45 8.92 9.71
CA ILE A 242 18.14 8.55 8.33
C ILE A 242 18.39 7.05 8.14
N TRP A 243 17.44 6.42 7.51
CA TRP A 243 17.43 4.99 7.15
C TRP A 243 17.32 4.81 5.65
N THR A 244 17.90 3.76 5.13
CA THR A 244 17.80 3.36 3.73
C THR A 244 17.15 1.98 3.67
N GLN A 245 16.08 1.84 2.90
CA GLN A 245 15.49 0.53 2.64
C GLN A 245 16.37 -0.25 1.68
N THR A 246 16.71 -1.49 2.02
CA THR A 246 17.63 -2.34 1.25
C THR A 246 16.92 -3.30 0.31
N ASP A 247 15.70 -3.71 0.65
CA ASP A 247 14.85 -4.55 -0.20
C ASP A 247 13.36 -4.32 0.14
N GLY A 248 12.47 -4.83 -0.70
CA GLY A 248 11.02 -4.63 -0.57
C GLY A 248 10.55 -3.25 -1.04
N THR A 249 9.25 -3.02 -0.90
CA THR A 249 8.61 -1.73 -1.21
C THR A 249 8.21 -1.01 0.07
N ALA A 250 8.50 0.28 0.18
CA ALA A 250 8.03 1.10 1.31
C ALA A 250 6.60 1.59 1.06
N ILE A 251 5.78 1.65 2.10
CA ILE A 251 4.47 2.27 2.02
C ILE A 251 4.65 3.79 1.85
N GLY A 252 4.23 4.34 0.72
CA GLY A 252 4.24 5.79 0.48
C GLY A 252 4.71 6.22 -0.91
N LYS A 253 5.62 5.49 -1.60
CA LYS A 253 5.94 5.77 -3.01
C LYS A 253 4.80 5.35 -3.92
N SER A 254 4.39 6.24 -4.82
CA SER A 254 3.24 6.01 -5.70
C SER A 254 3.40 4.81 -6.65
N ILE A 255 4.63 4.40 -6.95
CA ILE A 255 4.93 3.25 -7.82
C ILE A 255 4.84 1.91 -7.09
N PHE A 256 4.93 1.89 -5.76
CA PHE A 256 5.10 0.63 -5.03
C PHE A 256 3.85 -0.24 -5.04
N GLY A 257 2.66 0.36 -5.02
CA GLY A 257 1.41 -0.39 -5.19
C GLY A 257 1.36 -1.14 -6.52
N ASP A 258 1.77 -0.49 -7.62
CA ASP A 258 1.78 -1.10 -8.95
C ASP A 258 2.88 -2.18 -9.07
N ILE A 259 4.08 -1.92 -8.53
CA ILE A 259 5.18 -2.90 -8.47
C ILE A 259 4.73 -4.15 -7.72
N THR A 260 4.14 -3.98 -6.54
CA THR A 260 3.58 -5.07 -5.73
C THR A 260 2.48 -5.82 -6.49
N GLY A 261 1.55 -5.10 -7.13
CA GLY A 261 0.47 -5.70 -7.92
C GLY A 261 0.99 -6.56 -9.07
N ILE A 262 2.03 -6.11 -9.77
CA ILE A 262 2.66 -6.86 -10.88
C ILE A 262 3.36 -8.12 -10.36
N TYR A 263 4.06 -8.03 -9.21
CA TYR A 263 4.67 -9.21 -8.59
C TYR A 263 3.61 -10.23 -8.15
N MET A 264 2.56 -9.78 -7.49
CA MET A 264 1.50 -10.67 -7.02
C MET A 264 0.74 -11.32 -8.18
N GLU A 265 0.50 -10.63 -9.30
CA GLU A 265 -0.05 -11.25 -10.50
C GLU A 265 0.84 -12.38 -11.04
N PHE A 266 2.16 -12.16 -11.07
CA PHE A 266 3.11 -13.20 -11.42
C PHE A 266 3.03 -14.38 -10.45
N TYR A 267 3.07 -14.11 -9.15
CA TYR A 267 3.00 -15.12 -8.09
C TYR A 267 1.73 -15.97 -8.18
N GLU A 268 0.59 -15.33 -8.38
CA GLU A 268 -0.71 -15.98 -8.54
C GLU A 268 -0.74 -16.89 -9.77
N ASN A 269 -0.33 -16.38 -10.93
CA ASN A 269 -0.33 -17.14 -12.18
C ASN A 269 0.69 -18.28 -12.19
N GLU A 270 1.85 -18.08 -11.55
CA GLU A 270 2.93 -19.05 -11.55
C GLU A 270 2.72 -20.19 -10.55
N TYR A 271 2.16 -19.88 -9.38
CA TYR A 271 2.08 -20.84 -8.28
C TYR A 271 0.66 -21.22 -7.89
N ILE A 272 -0.26 -20.26 -7.82
CA ILE A 272 -1.61 -20.50 -7.26
C ILE A 272 -2.55 -21.06 -8.33
N LEU A 273 -2.59 -20.41 -9.49
CA LEU A 273 -3.51 -20.74 -10.60
C LEU A 273 -2.89 -21.67 -11.65
N ASN A 274 -1.68 -22.18 -11.40
CA ASN A 274 -0.97 -23.08 -12.31
C ASN A 274 -1.21 -24.55 -11.93
N PRO A 275 -1.99 -25.33 -12.74
CA PRO A 275 -2.30 -26.71 -12.41
C PRO A 275 -1.09 -27.65 -12.45
N GLN A 276 0.06 -27.23 -13.00
CA GLN A 276 1.29 -27.99 -12.96
C GLN A 276 2.03 -27.90 -11.63
N LYS A 277 1.74 -26.87 -10.83
CA LYS A 277 2.40 -26.61 -9.55
C LYS A 277 1.47 -26.73 -8.34
N ASN A 278 0.18 -26.49 -8.53
CA ASN A 278 -0.82 -26.53 -7.49
C ASN A 278 -1.90 -27.56 -7.83
N ALA A 279 -2.12 -28.53 -6.95
CA ALA A 279 -3.17 -29.55 -7.08
C ALA A 279 -4.57 -28.99 -6.77
N PHE A 280 -4.63 -27.87 -6.05
CA PHE A 280 -5.86 -27.26 -5.55
C PHE A 280 -6.08 -25.89 -6.20
N ILE A 281 -6.59 -25.85 -7.43
CA ILE A 281 -6.90 -24.58 -8.10
C ILE A 281 -8.23 -24.05 -7.56
N PRO A 282 -8.27 -22.86 -6.92
CA PRO A 282 -9.52 -22.28 -6.46
C PRO A 282 -10.53 -22.08 -7.58
N ALA A 283 -11.81 -22.29 -7.29
CA ALA A 283 -12.89 -22.03 -8.26
C ALA A 283 -12.99 -20.54 -8.62
N PHE A 284 -12.65 -19.69 -7.67
CA PHE A 284 -12.54 -18.25 -7.86
C PHE A 284 -11.44 -17.69 -6.96
N TRP A 285 -10.62 -16.78 -7.51
CA TRP A 285 -9.51 -16.15 -6.82
C TRP A 285 -9.36 -14.72 -7.30
N VAL A 286 -9.55 -13.75 -6.39
CA VAL A 286 -9.42 -12.32 -6.70
C VAL A 286 -8.79 -11.58 -5.54
N ARG A 287 -8.08 -10.49 -5.84
CA ARG A 287 -7.24 -9.78 -4.88
C ARG A 287 -7.39 -8.27 -4.94
N GLN A 288 -7.50 -7.65 -3.78
CA GLN A 288 -7.37 -6.20 -3.58
C GLN A 288 -6.14 -5.94 -2.72
N VAL A 289 -5.01 -5.61 -3.34
CA VAL A 289 -3.70 -5.38 -2.72
C VAL A 289 -3.20 -6.63 -1.98
N ASP A 290 -3.34 -6.70 -0.67
CA ASP A 290 -3.01 -7.79 0.25
C ASP A 290 -4.19 -8.72 0.56
N ASP A 291 -5.40 -8.21 0.49
CA ASP A 291 -6.63 -8.96 0.75
C ASP A 291 -7.03 -9.81 -0.47
N VAL A 292 -7.23 -11.10 -0.27
CA VAL A 292 -7.68 -12.06 -1.29
C VAL A 292 -9.01 -12.67 -0.91
N TYR A 293 -9.93 -12.73 -1.87
CA TYR A 293 -11.15 -13.52 -1.77
C TYR A 293 -11.07 -14.77 -2.65
N CYS A 294 -11.50 -15.89 -2.09
CA CYS A 294 -11.42 -17.20 -2.73
C CYS A 294 -12.73 -17.99 -2.54
N LEU A 295 -13.16 -18.69 -3.59
CA LEU A 295 -14.15 -19.75 -3.50
C LEU A 295 -13.44 -21.11 -3.59
N TRP A 296 -13.62 -21.91 -2.57
CA TRP A 296 -12.95 -23.19 -2.37
C TRP A 296 -13.89 -24.35 -2.59
N GLN A 297 -13.49 -25.31 -3.41
CA GLN A 297 -14.33 -26.44 -3.85
C GLN A 297 -13.88 -27.81 -3.34
N TYR A 298 -12.78 -27.87 -2.58
CA TYR A 298 -12.14 -29.15 -2.22
C TYR A 298 -12.41 -29.61 -0.78
N GLY A 299 -13.40 -29.01 -0.10
CA GLY A 299 -13.75 -29.35 1.28
C GLY A 299 -12.86 -28.71 2.35
N HIS A 300 -13.36 -28.70 3.58
CA HIS A 300 -12.70 -28.06 4.71
C HIS A 300 -11.34 -28.66 5.06
N GLU A 301 -11.19 -29.99 4.89
CA GLU A 301 -9.99 -30.75 5.24
C GLU A 301 -8.77 -30.38 4.41
N THR A 302 -8.97 -29.85 3.19
CA THR A 302 -7.87 -29.45 2.30
C THR A 302 -7.43 -28.01 2.50
N ILE A 303 -8.20 -27.18 3.19
CA ILE A 303 -7.90 -25.77 3.43
C ILE A 303 -6.55 -25.57 4.17
N PRO A 304 -6.27 -26.30 5.29
CA PRO A 304 -4.97 -26.18 5.96
C PRO A 304 -3.80 -26.62 5.07
N ILE A 305 -4.02 -27.61 4.19
CA ILE A 305 -3.00 -28.11 3.25
C ILE A 305 -2.69 -27.01 2.24
N PHE A 306 -3.71 -26.34 1.71
CA PHE A 306 -3.53 -25.23 0.78
C PHE A 306 -2.84 -24.02 1.43
N LEU A 307 -3.19 -23.66 2.66
CA LEU A 307 -2.49 -22.58 3.40
C LEU A 307 -1.02 -22.94 3.63
N ALA A 308 -0.72 -24.19 4.01
CA ALA A 308 0.66 -24.65 4.16
C ALA A 308 1.43 -24.60 2.83
N TYR A 309 0.78 -24.97 1.72
CA TYR A 309 1.35 -24.81 0.37
C TYR A 309 1.67 -23.35 0.06
N LEU A 310 0.73 -22.41 0.25
CA LEU A 310 0.95 -20.99 0.02
C LEU A 310 2.16 -20.46 0.81
N ASN A 311 2.28 -20.85 2.08
CA ASN A 311 3.38 -20.45 2.97
C ASN A 311 4.71 -21.14 2.66
N SER A 312 4.71 -22.19 1.84
CA SER A 312 5.92 -22.91 1.43
C SER A 312 6.56 -22.35 0.13
N ILE A 313 5.82 -21.56 -0.67
CA ILE A 313 6.27 -21.10 -1.98
C ILE A 313 7.43 -20.11 -1.85
N GLU A 314 7.25 -19.09 -1.00
CA GLU A 314 8.21 -18.01 -0.81
C GLU A 314 8.24 -17.64 0.68
N SER A 315 9.40 -17.79 1.30
CA SER A 315 9.55 -17.58 2.76
C SER A 315 9.18 -16.17 3.23
N ARG A 316 9.31 -15.17 2.34
CA ARG A 316 8.98 -13.77 2.63
C ARG A 316 7.49 -13.45 2.47
N ILE A 317 6.74 -14.26 1.73
CA ILE A 317 5.29 -14.10 1.51
C ILE A 317 4.56 -15.06 2.43
N GLN A 318 4.04 -14.52 3.52
CA GLN A 318 3.34 -15.32 4.53
C GLN A 318 1.85 -14.99 4.54
N TRP A 319 1.03 -16.03 4.42
CA TRP A 319 -0.42 -15.94 4.31
C TRP A 319 -1.10 -16.29 5.63
N THR A 320 -2.12 -15.52 5.97
CA THR A 320 -3.14 -15.90 6.93
C THR A 320 -4.47 -16.11 6.21
N MET A 321 -5.43 -16.76 6.86
CA MET A 321 -6.73 -16.98 6.27
C MET A 321 -7.84 -16.87 7.29
N GLU A 322 -9.04 -16.55 6.79
CA GLU A 322 -10.30 -16.67 7.50
C GLU A 322 -11.27 -17.53 6.67
N ILE A 323 -12.08 -18.33 7.36
CA ILE A 323 -13.11 -19.19 6.76
C ILE A 323 -14.46 -18.57 7.10
N GLU A 324 -15.41 -18.61 6.16
CA GLU A 324 -16.77 -18.17 6.44
C GLU A 324 -17.35 -18.84 7.69
N GLN A 325 -18.10 -18.07 8.47
CA GLN A 325 -18.84 -18.57 9.63
C GLN A 325 -20.32 -18.45 9.36
N GLU A 326 -21.05 -19.55 9.39
CA GLU A 326 -22.50 -19.60 9.08
C GLU A 326 -22.85 -18.95 7.73
N GLY A 327 -21.95 -19.07 6.74
CA GLY A 327 -22.09 -18.48 5.42
C GLY A 327 -21.73 -16.99 5.32
N HIS A 328 -21.23 -16.38 6.40
CA HIS A 328 -20.80 -14.98 6.40
C HIS A 328 -19.27 -14.86 6.39
N LEU A 329 -18.75 -13.94 5.59
CA LEU A 329 -17.33 -13.63 5.52
C LEU A 329 -17.14 -12.11 5.37
N PRO A 330 -16.46 -11.44 6.30
CA PRO A 330 -15.99 -10.07 6.08
C PRO A 330 -14.89 -10.05 5.02
N PHE A 331 -15.01 -9.16 4.03
CA PHE A 331 -13.98 -8.97 3.03
C PHE A 331 -13.95 -7.51 2.58
N VAL A 332 -12.79 -6.87 2.69
CA VAL A 332 -12.62 -5.43 2.42
C VAL A 332 -13.61 -4.62 3.29
N ASP A 333 -14.48 -3.80 2.70
CA ASP A 333 -15.51 -3.03 3.42
C ASP A 333 -16.91 -3.69 3.35
N LEU A 334 -16.98 -4.98 2.99
CA LEU A 334 -18.22 -5.70 2.76
C LEU A 334 -18.39 -6.87 3.74
N ASN A 335 -19.62 -7.16 4.11
CA ASN A 335 -19.99 -8.43 4.72
C ASN A 335 -20.66 -9.30 3.66
N LEU A 336 -19.99 -10.40 3.29
CA LEU A 336 -20.47 -11.33 2.27
C LEU A 336 -21.34 -12.39 2.92
N CYS A 337 -22.53 -12.65 2.38
CA CYS A 337 -23.43 -13.67 2.86
C CYS A 337 -23.71 -14.68 1.74
N ARG A 338 -23.44 -15.96 2.00
CA ARG A 338 -23.75 -17.05 1.08
C ARG A 338 -25.23 -17.44 1.19
N GLN A 339 -25.94 -17.35 0.08
CA GLN A 339 -27.35 -17.73 -0.04
C GLN A 339 -27.51 -18.75 -1.18
N ALA A 340 -27.68 -20.01 -0.86
CA ALA A 340 -27.81 -21.09 -1.86
C ALA A 340 -26.74 -20.97 -2.98
N TYR A 341 -27.13 -20.57 -4.18
CA TYR A 341 -26.23 -20.50 -5.35
C TYR A 341 -25.64 -19.12 -5.65
N ARG A 342 -25.64 -18.20 -4.69
CA ARG A 342 -25.11 -16.83 -4.88
C ARG A 342 -24.52 -16.27 -3.60
N ILE A 343 -23.63 -15.28 -3.76
CA ILE A 343 -23.15 -14.43 -2.67
C ILE A 343 -23.87 -13.09 -2.75
N THR A 344 -24.42 -12.67 -1.64
CA THR A 344 -25.02 -11.36 -1.45
C THR A 344 -24.13 -10.52 -0.55
N VAL A 345 -24.24 -9.22 -0.68
CA VAL A 345 -23.54 -8.25 0.16
C VAL A 345 -24.56 -7.67 1.11
N GLU A 346 -24.36 -7.88 2.39
CA GLU A 346 -25.11 -7.16 3.42
C GLU A 346 -24.46 -5.79 3.61
N SER A 347 -25.29 -4.74 3.73
CA SER A 347 -24.78 -3.44 4.13
C SER A 347 -24.24 -3.56 5.55
N THR A 348 -22.93 -3.37 5.72
CA THR A 348 -22.42 -3.05 7.04
C THR A 348 -23.01 -1.71 7.42
N GLU A 349 -24.09 -1.69 8.20
CA GLU A 349 -24.44 -0.52 8.98
C GLU A 349 -23.24 -0.27 9.88
N LYS A 350 -22.34 0.63 9.45
CA LYS A 350 -21.37 1.23 10.36
C LYS A 350 -22.24 1.96 11.36
N ASN A 351 -22.44 1.35 12.52
CA ASN A 351 -22.94 2.10 13.67
C ASN A 351 -22.10 3.37 13.77
N PRO A 352 -22.68 4.55 13.62
CA PRO A 352 -21.92 5.76 13.86
C PRO A 352 -21.41 5.66 15.29
N ILE A 353 -20.11 5.57 15.43
CA ILE A 353 -19.47 5.65 16.74
C ILE A 353 -19.81 7.03 17.27
N HIS A 354 -20.67 7.07 18.27
CA HIS A 354 -21.09 8.26 19.03
C HIS A 354 -19.89 8.92 19.73
#